data_20bc05e6e3e00d7dc954f60bfaa5253a
#
_entry.id   20bc05e6e3e00d7dc954f60bfaa5253a
#
_cell.length_a   1.000
_cell.length_b   1.000
_cell.length_c   1.000
_cell.angle_alpha   90.00
_cell.angle_beta   90.00
_cell.angle_gamma   90.00
#
_symmetry.space_group_name_H-M   'P 1'
#
loop_
_entity.id
_entity.type
_entity.pdbx_description
1 polymer ?
#
loop_
_entity_poly.entity_id
_entity_poly.type
_entity_poly.pdbx_seq_one_letter_code
_entity_poly.pdbx_strand_id
1 'polypeptide(L)'
;MNAMRQLDHRLAVDGGRPVRQNGFPPWPRFDLEEIEAAAEVLRSGRVNYWSGGEGRLFEEEFAEFAGCRHGVAVANGTLALELALRALEIGPGDDVVVTCRSFMASASCCVACGARPVFADVDADSQNVTAETIREALTPQTRAIVAVHLAGWPCDMDPIMELAAR
;
A
#
# COMPACT_ATOMS: atom_id res chain seq x y z
N MET A 1 -33.60 -13.32 36.10
CA MET A 1 -32.82 -12.23 36.70
C MET A 1 -31.55 -12.07 35.87
N ASN A 2 -31.55 -11.10 34.94
CA ASN A 2 -30.42 -10.81 34.09
C ASN A 2 -29.43 -9.93 34.84
N ALA A 3 -28.32 -10.50 35.28
CA ALA A 3 -27.21 -9.70 35.80
C ALA A 3 -26.58 -8.95 34.63
N MET A 4 -26.98 -7.70 34.44
CA MET A 4 -26.25 -6.78 33.59
C MET A 4 -24.81 -6.72 34.12
N ARG A 5 -23.84 -7.31 33.37
CA ARG A 5 -22.42 -7.10 33.63
C ARG A 5 -22.17 -5.60 33.59
N GLN A 6 -21.91 -4.99 34.74
CA GLN A 6 -21.36 -3.65 34.80
C GLN A 6 -20.07 -3.67 33.96
N LEU A 7 -20.08 -2.96 32.84
CA LEU A 7 -18.89 -2.73 32.06
C LEU A 7 -17.92 -1.91 32.93
N ASP A 8 -16.75 -2.45 33.20
CA ASP A 8 -15.68 -1.70 33.86
C ASP A 8 -15.18 -0.67 32.81
N HIS A 9 -15.57 0.58 33.03
CA HIS A 9 -15.21 1.71 32.16
C HIS A 9 -13.77 2.23 32.35
N ARG A 10 -13.00 1.64 33.27
CA ARG A 10 -11.61 2.02 33.49
C ARG A 10 -10.78 1.58 32.30
N LEU A 11 -9.88 2.45 31.85
CA LEU A 11 -8.89 2.07 30.83
C LEU A 11 -7.97 0.99 31.37
N ALA A 12 -7.46 0.12 30.49
CA ALA A 12 -6.54 -0.94 30.88
C ALA A 12 -5.27 -0.39 31.55
N VAL A 13 -4.78 0.77 31.13
CA VAL A 13 -3.64 1.48 31.72
C VAL A 13 -3.92 1.92 33.16
N ASP A 14 -5.19 2.16 33.51
CA ASP A 14 -5.64 2.56 34.84
C ASP A 14 -6.14 1.35 35.67
N GLY A 15 -5.77 0.13 35.26
CA GLY A 15 -6.11 -1.10 35.94
C GLY A 15 -7.48 -1.71 35.55
N GLY A 16 -8.10 -1.21 34.48
CA GLY A 16 -9.29 -1.83 33.88
C GLY A 16 -8.93 -3.11 33.11
N ARG A 17 -9.95 -3.85 32.72
CA ARG A 17 -9.73 -5.09 31.93
C ARG A 17 -9.30 -4.78 30.51
N PRO A 18 -8.15 -5.28 30.05
CA PRO A 18 -7.73 -5.13 28.64
C PRO A 18 -8.76 -5.76 27.70
N VAL A 19 -8.99 -5.10 26.57
CA VAL A 19 -9.82 -5.64 25.47
C VAL A 19 -9.24 -6.95 24.97
N ARG A 20 -7.92 -7.03 24.91
CA ARG A 20 -7.17 -8.22 24.52
C ARG A 20 -6.35 -8.71 25.72
N GLN A 21 -6.51 -9.99 26.07
CA GLN A 21 -5.78 -10.61 27.18
C GLN A 21 -4.55 -11.39 26.72
N ASN A 22 -4.57 -11.86 25.49
CA ASN A 22 -3.43 -12.57 24.88
C ASN A 22 -2.53 -11.58 24.15
N GLY A 23 -1.23 -11.74 24.27
CA GLY A 23 -0.25 -10.97 23.48
C GLY A 23 -0.49 -11.12 21.97
N PHE A 24 0.05 -10.20 21.19
CA PHE A 24 0.11 -10.37 19.75
C PHE A 24 1.10 -11.48 19.43
N PRO A 25 0.85 -12.29 18.37
CA PRO A 25 1.84 -13.23 17.90
C PRO A 25 3.14 -12.48 17.53
N PRO A 26 4.30 -13.11 17.71
CA PRO A 26 5.57 -12.52 17.28
C PRO A 26 5.56 -12.28 15.76
N TRP A 27 6.25 -11.23 15.33
CA TRP A 27 6.46 -10.94 13.92
C TRP A 27 7.95 -10.63 13.69
N PRO A 28 8.57 -11.17 12.62
CA PRO A 28 8.00 -12.09 11.63
C PRO A 28 7.80 -13.51 12.21
N ARG A 29 6.85 -14.24 11.64
CA ARG A 29 6.63 -15.64 11.93
C ARG A 29 6.56 -16.39 10.60
N PHE A 30 7.37 -17.40 10.47
CA PHE A 30 7.38 -18.31 9.33
C PHE A 30 6.95 -19.69 9.79
N ASP A 31 6.08 -20.35 9.06
CA ASP A 31 5.74 -21.75 9.31
C ASP A 31 6.72 -22.69 8.59
N LEU A 32 6.54 -23.98 8.80
CA LEU A 32 7.46 -24.97 8.25
C LEU A 32 7.38 -25.07 6.72
N GLU A 33 6.21 -24.80 6.13
CA GLU A 33 6.01 -24.84 4.68
C GLU A 33 6.77 -23.68 4.02
N GLU A 34 6.70 -22.48 4.59
CA GLU A 34 7.45 -21.31 4.10
C GLU A 34 8.97 -21.52 4.20
N ILE A 35 9.44 -22.09 5.32
CA ILE A 35 10.87 -22.38 5.52
C ILE A 35 11.34 -23.44 4.51
N GLU A 36 10.57 -24.50 4.30
CA GLU A 36 10.95 -25.58 3.39
C GLU A 36 10.91 -25.10 1.94
N ALA A 37 9.94 -24.30 1.53
CA ALA A 37 9.89 -23.70 0.21
C ALA A 37 11.13 -22.85 -0.09
N ALA A 38 11.54 -22.00 0.86
CA ALA A 38 12.78 -21.24 0.73
C ALA A 38 14.03 -22.13 0.66
N ALA A 39 14.08 -23.19 1.47
CA ALA A 39 15.20 -24.13 1.48
C ALA A 39 15.29 -24.89 0.14
N GLU A 40 14.16 -25.24 -0.48
CA GLU A 40 14.13 -25.94 -1.77
C GLU A 40 14.68 -25.06 -2.89
N VAL A 41 14.34 -23.77 -2.93
CA VAL A 41 14.94 -22.84 -3.89
C VAL A 41 16.48 -22.84 -3.75
N LEU A 42 17.00 -22.79 -2.52
CA LEU A 42 18.44 -22.82 -2.28
C LEU A 42 19.08 -24.15 -2.70
N ARG A 43 18.45 -25.30 -2.40
CA ARG A 43 18.94 -26.63 -2.80
C ARG A 43 18.97 -26.81 -4.31
N SER A 44 18.00 -26.21 -5.01
CA SER A 44 17.93 -26.29 -6.48
C SER A 44 19.09 -25.57 -7.18
N GLY A 45 19.74 -24.63 -6.50
CA GLY A 45 20.75 -23.74 -7.09
C GLY A 45 20.20 -22.74 -8.11
N ARG A 46 18.88 -22.70 -8.32
CA ARG A 46 18.19 -21.81 -9.28
C ARG A 46 17.60 -20.60 -8.55
N VAL A 47 18.44 -19.80 -7.96
CA VAL A 47 18.09 -18.75 -6.98
C VAL A 47 17.80 -17.37 -7.59
N ASN A 48 17.82 -17.23 -8.89
CA ASN A 48 17.55 -15.96 -9.55
C ASN A 48 16.45 -16.07 -10.61
N TYR A 49 15.91 -14.94 -11.03
CA TYR A 49 14.79 -14.85 -11.97
C TYR A 49 15.05 -15.54 -13.32
N TRP A 50 16.31 -15.59 -13.78
CA TRP A 50 16.67 -16.16 -15.09
C TRP A 50 16.72 -17.71 -15.07
N SER A 51 17.17 -18.29 -14.00
CA SER A 51 17.35 -19.72 -13.84
C SER A 51 16.26 -20.41 -13.02
N GLY A 52 15.58 -19.65 -12.14
CA GLY A 52 14.49 -20.13 -11.31
C GLY A 52 13.12 -19.91 -11.95
N GLY A 53 12.09 -20.50 -11.36
CA GLY A 53 10.69 -20.36 -11.76
C GLY A 53 9.84 -19.50 -10.82
N GLU A 54 10.26 -19.37 -9.56
CA GLU A 54 9.45 -18.80 -8.48
C GLU A 54 8.98 -17.37 -8.76
N GLY A 55 9.86 -16.52 -9.32
CA GLY A 55 9.51 -15.14 -9.65
C GLY A 55 8.41 -15.05 -10.71
N ARG A 56 8.44 -15.91 -11.74
CA ARG A 56 7.41 -15.94 -12.79
C ARG A 56 6.10 -16.53 -12.26
N LEU A 57 6.20 -17.59 -11.47
CA LEU A 57 5.02 -18.19 -10.82
C LEU A 57 4.33 -17.17 -9.91
N PHE A 58 5.09 -16.42 -9.11
CA PHE A 58 4.56 -15.36 -8.28
C PHE A 58 3.85 -14.27 -9.11
N GLU A 59 4.44 -13.84 -10.24
CA GLU A 59 3.84 -12.85 -11.12
C GLU A 59 2.49 -13.33 -11.69
N GLU A 60 2.42 -14.60 -12.10
CA GLU A 60 1.20 -15.24 -12.62
C GLU A 60 0.12 -15.35 -11.55
N GLU A 61 0.45 -15.92 -10.40
CA GLU A 61 -0.49 -16.13 -9.28
C GLU A 61 -0.99 -14.81 -8.70
N PHE A 62 -0.09 -13.82 -8.57
CA PHE A 62 -0.48 -12.51 -8.05
C PHE A 62 -1.33 -11.72 -9.05
N ALA A 63 -1.07 -11.83 -10.34
CA ALA A 63 -1.92 -11.24 -11.37
C ALA A 63 -3.34 -11.84 -11.35
N GLU A 64 -3.45 -13.17 -11.20
CA GLU A 64 -4.73 -13.85 -11.06
C GLU A 64 -5.47 -13.40 -9.80
N PHE A 65 -4.79 -13.39 -8.65
CA PHE A 65 -5.34 -12.94 -7.37
C PHE A 65 -5.86 -11.49 -7.44
N ALA A 66 -5.10 -10.59 -8.08
CA ALA A 66 -5.47 -9.19 -8.23
C ALA A 66 -6.47 -8.90 -9.36
N GLY A 67 -6.85 -9.90 -10.15
CA GLY A 67 -7.72 -9.74 -11.32
C GLY A 67 -7.08 -8.94 -12.45
N CYS A 68 -5.74 -8.91 -12.52
CA CYS A 68 -4.97 -8.22 -13.54
C CYS A 68 -4.48 -9.17 -14.63
N ARG A 69 -4.16 -8.64 -15.81
CA ARG A 69 -3.61 -9.47 -16.90
C ARG A 69 -2.16 -9.88 -16.69
N HIS A 70 -1.40 -9.06 -15.98
CA HIS A 70 0.03 -9.24 -15.78
C HIS A 70 0.43 -8.78 -14.39
N GLY A 71 1.41 -9.45 -13.80
CA GLY A 71 2.16 -9.04 -12.63
C GLY A 71 3.63 -8.81 -13.00
N VAL A 72 4.29 -7.91 -12.33
CA VAL A 72 5.72 -7.65 -12.49
C VAL A 72 6.35 -7.57 -11.11
N ALA A 73 7.20 -8.53 -10.79
CA ALA A 73 7.92 -8.55 -9.52
C ALA A 73 9.12 -7.60 -9.57
N VAL A 74 9.22 -6.77 -8.55
CA VAL A 74 10.34 -5.83 -8.36
C VAL A 74 10.90 -5.97 -6.94
N ALA A 75 12.06 -5.40 -6.68
CA ALA A 75 12.77 -5.60 -5.43
C ALA A 75 12.02 -5.07 -4.18
N ASN A 76 11.18 -4.07 -4.34
CA ASN A 76 10.38 -3.48 -3.25
C ASN A 76 9.29 -2.54 -3.79
N GLY A 77 8.37 -2.10 -2.90
CA GLY A 77 7.26 -1.23 -3.27
C GLY A 77 7.67 0.18 -3.73
N THR A 78 8.81 0.70 -3.30
CA THR A 78 9.31 2.00 -3.79
C THR A 78 9.63 1.93 -5.28
N LEU A 79 10.30 0.86 -5.73
CA LEU A 79 10.57 0.62 -7.14
C LEU A 79 9.29 0.30 -7.92
N ALA A 80 8.31 -0.35 -7.31
CA ALA A 80 7.02 -0.60 -7.94
C ALA A 80 6.30 0.71 -8.27
N LEU A 81 6.28 1.67 -7.34
CA LEU A 81 5.69 3.00 -7.56
C LEU A 81 6.44 3.77 -8.65
N GLU A 82 7.78 3.77 -8.61
CA GLU A 82 8.59 4.42 -9.64
C GLU A 82 8.34 3.79 -11.01
N LEU A 83 8.32 2.47 -11.10
CA LEU A 83 8.06 1.76 -12.36
C LEU A 83 6.67 2.07 -12.90
N ALA A 84 5.65 2.15 -12.04
CA ALA A 84 4.29 2.51 -12.44
C ALA A 84 4.23 3.93 -13.04
N LEU A 85 4.89 4.91 -12.39
CA LEU A 85 4.94 6.27 -12.92
C LEU A 85 5.71 6.34 -14.26
N ARG A 86 6.82 5.63 -14.39
CA ARG A 86 7.58 5.54 -15.65
C ARG A 86 6.77 4.86 -16.76
N ALA A 87 6.00 3.83 -16.44
CA ALA A 87 5.13 3.17 -17.41
C ALA A 87 3.99 4.08 -17.92
N LEU A 88 3.62 5.07 -17.12
CA LEU A 88 2.68 6.14 -17.48
C LEU A 88 3.38 7.35 -18.14
N GLU A 89 4.67 7.25 -18.43
CA GLU A 89 5.50 8.32 -19.03
C GLU A 89 5.52 9.61 -18.19
N ILE A 90 5.38 9.48 -16.87
CA ILE A 90 5.47 10.61 -15.93
C ILE A 90 6.94 11.01 -15.77
N GLY A 91 7.21 12.32 -15.92
CA GLY A 91 8.57 12.82 -15.91
C GLY A 91 8.71 14.33 -15.65
N PRO A 92 9.82 14.95 -16.08
CA PRO A 92 10.08 16.37 -15.87
C PRO A 92 8.99 17.26 -16.46
N GLY A 93 8.46 18.17 -15.65
CA GLY A 93 7.38 19.07 -16.03
C GLY A 93 5.98 18.60 -15.63
N ASP A 94 5.86 17.33 -15.21
CA ASP A 94 4.60 16.79 -14.70
C ASP A 94 4.47 16.97 -13.20
N ASP A 95 3.23 17.16 -12.75
CA ASP A 95 2.85 17.13 -11.35
C ASP A 95 2.11 15.82 -11.03
N VAL A 96 2.41 15.27 -9.87
CA VAL A 96 1.73 14.09 -9.34
C VAL A 96 1.12 14.45 -7.99
N VAL A 97 -0.20 14.36 -7.87
CA VAL A 97 -0.87 14.59 -6.59
C VAL A 97 -0.66 13.37 -5.70
N VAL A 98 -0.18 13.60 -4.48
CA VAL A 98 0.10 12.58 -3.47
C VAL A 98 -0.52 12.97 -2.14
N THR A 99 -0.90 12.00 -1.32
CA THR A 99 -1.34 12.29 0.05
C THR A 99 -0.17 12.78 0.91
N CYS A 100 -0.44 13.73 1.81
CA CYS A 100 0.54 14.16 2.82
C CYS A 100 0.73 13.13 3.94
N ARG A 101 -0.18 12.15 4.08
CA ARG A 101 -0.15 11.12 5.11
C ARG A 101 0.12 9.75 4.51
N SER A 102 1.41 9.44 4.36
CA SER A 102 1.87 8.20 3.73
C SER A 102 3.31 7.90 4.11
N PHE A 103 3.81 6.75 3.63
CA PHE A 103 5.24 6.48 3.59
C PHE A 103 5.92 7.39 2.54
N MET A 104 7.14 7.80 2.84
CA MET A 104 7.94 8.70 2.01
C MET A 104 7.98 8.30 0.52
N ALA A 105 7.95 7.00 0.21
CA ALA A 105 8.03 6.51 -1.16
C ALA A 105 6.91 7.04 -2.07
N SER A 106 5.73 7.36 -1.53
CA SER A 106 4.63 7.92 -2.31
C SER A 106 4.97 9.27 -2.95
N ALA A 107 5.85 10.05 -2.34
CA ALA A 107 6.33 11.30 -2.91
C ALA A 107 7.70 11.16 -3.59
N SER A 108 8.61 10.36 -3.01
CA SER A 108 9.98 10.23 -3.56
C SER A 108 10.01 9.50 -4.90
N CYS A 109 9.06 8.62 -5.21
CA CYS A 109 8.97 8.00 -6.54
C CYS A 109 8.69 9.05 -7.64
N CYS A 110 7.92 10.11 -7.35
CA CYS A 110 7.70 11.20 -8.27
C CYS A 110 9.01 11.93 -8.58
N VAL A 111 9.76 12.26 -7.53
CA VAL A 111 11.07 12.94 -7.65
C VAL A 111 12.07 12.06 -8.42
N ALA A 112 12.08 10.74 -8.18
CA ALA A 112 12.93 9.80 -8.92
C ALA A 112 12.60 9.74 -10.42
N CYS A 113 11.36 10.02 -10.80
CA CYS A 113 10.95 10.17 -12.20
C CYS A 113 11.22 11.58 -12.76
N GLY A 114 11.66 12.54 -11.94
CA GLY A 114 11.83 13.94 -12.32
C GLY A 114 10.54 14.76 -12.30
N ALA A 115 9.43 14.19 -11.84
CA ALA A 115 8.17 14.87 -11.65
C ALA A 115 8.10 15.58 -10.28
N ARG A 116 7.15 16.51 -10.13
CA ARG A 116 6.94 17.25 -8.88
C ARG A 116 5.78 16.64 -8.09
N PRO A 117 5.99 16.15 -6.85
CA PRO A 117 4.90 15.78 -5.97
C PRO A 117 4.16 17.04 -5.50
N VAL A 118 2.84 17.03 -5.59
CA VAL A 118 1.93 18.05 -5.06
C VAL A 118 1.10 17.40 -3.96
N PHE A 119 1.19 17.92 -2.75
CA PHE A 119 0.53 17.29 -1.60
C PHE A 119 -0.93 17.69 -1.51
N ALA A 120 -1.82 16.71 -1.47
CA ALA A 120 -3.21 16.85 -1.07
C ALA A 120 -3.35 16.57 0.42
N ASP A 121 -4.17 17.36 1.10
CA ASP A 121 -4.53 17.13 2.48
C ASP A 121 -5.46 15.90 2.60
N VAL A 122 -5.68 15.43 3.80
CA VAL A 122 -6.55 14.30 4.10
C VAL A 122 -7.83 14.79 4.75
N ASP A 123 -8.90 14.05 4.55
CA ASP A 123 -10.13 14.23 5.29
C ASP A 123 -9.92 13.94 6.79
N ALA A 124 -10.51 14.75 7.66
CA ALA A 124 -10.27 14.70 9.09
C ALA A 124 -10.77 13.42 9.77
N ASP A 125 -11.81 12.80 9.22
CA ASP A 125 -12.43 11.62 9.81
C ASP A 125 -11.80 10.31 9.27
N SER A 126 -11.74 10.17 7.94
CA SER A 126 -11.18 8.99 7.28
C SER A 126 -9.67 8.96 7.26
N GLN A 127 -9.03 10.11 7.37
CA GLN A 127 -7.57 10.29 7.25
C GLN A 127 -7.00 9.89 5.89
N ASN A 128 -7.85 9.71 4.90
CA ASN A 128 -7.52 9.44 3.51
C ASN A 128 -7.72 10.69 2.65
N VAL A 129 -7.10 10.71 1.47
CA VAL A 129 -7.44 11.69 0.44
C VAL A 129 -8.83 11.41 -0.11
N THR A 130 -9.54 12.47 -0.47
CA THR A 130 -10.84 12.44 -1.14
C THR A 130 -10.77 13.15 -2.49
N ALA A 131 -11.80 13.02 -3.31
CA ALA A 131 -11.86 13.75 -4.57
C ALA A 131 -11.84 15.28 -4.35
N GLU A 132 -12.36 15.77 -3.21
CA GLU A 132 -12.35 17.19 -2.84
C GLU A 132 -10.93 17.64 -2.53
N THR A 133 -10.23 16.95 -1.62
CA THR A 133 -8.87 17.34 -1.22
C THR A 133 -7.88 17.19 -2.39
N ILE A 134 -8.07 16.18 -3.26
CA ILE A 134 -7.30 16.04 -4.49
C ILE A 134 -7.58 17.21 -5.44
N ARG A 135 -8.85 17.60 -5.63
CA ARG A 135 -9.24 18.69 -6.54
C ARG A 135 -8.58 20.02 -6.15
N GLU A 136 -8.45 20.30 -4.86
CA GLU A 136 -7.76 21.50 -4.35
C GLU A 136 -6.26 21.51 -4.65
N ALA A 137 -5.66 20.31 -4.80
CA ALA A 137 -4.24 20.15 -5.12
C ALA A 137 -3.95 20.07 -6.62
N LEU A 138 -4.97 19.98 -7.49
CA LEU A 138 -4.75 19.88 -8.95
C LEU A 138 -4.07 21.14 -9.50
N THR A 139 -3.18 20.91 -10.44
CA THR A 139 -2.53 21.96 -11.24
C THR A 139 -2.74 21.68 -12.73
N PRO A 140 -2.48 22.63 -13.62
CA PRO A 140 -2.53 22.38 -15.05
C PRO A 140 -1.52 21.32 -15.53
N GLN A 141 -0.50 21.01 -14.74
CA GLN A 141 0.53 20.02 -15.02
C GLN A 141 0.25 18.66 -14.36
N THR A 142 -0.86 18.52 -13.62
CA THR A 142 -1.19 17.24 -12.96
C THR A 142 -1.47 16.16 -13.98
N ARG A 143 -0.71 15.05 -13.90
CA ARG A 143 -0.79 13.90 -14.80
C ARG A 143 -1.13 12.60 -14.09
N ALA A 144 -0.94 12.53 -12.78
CA ALA A 144 -1.24 11.33 -12.00
C ALA A 144 -1.64 11.68 -10.56
N ILE A 145 -2.29 10.72 -9.92
CA ILE A 145 -2.68 10.76 -8.51
C ILE A 145 -2.18 9.46 -7.87
N VAL A 146 -1.49 9.58 -6.74
CA VAL A 146 -1.12 8.45 -5.89
C VAL A 146 -2.04 8.44 -4.67
N ALA A 147 -3.11 7.66 -4.74
CA ALA A 147 -4.00 7.41 -3.63
C ALA A 147 -3.42 6.32 -2.71
N VAL A 148 -3.46 6.55 -1.41
CA VAL A 148 -2.96 5.59 -0.41
C VAL A 148 -4.10 5.18 0.51
N HIS A 149 -4.35 3.89 0.58
CA HIS A 149 -5.30 3.28 1.51
C HIS A 149 -4.62 3.15 2.88
N LEU A 150 -4.70 4.21 3.67
CA LEU A 150 -3.95 4.33 4.93
C LEU A 150 -4.32 3.20 5.91
N ALA A 151 -3.31 2.47 6.38
CA ALA A 151 -3.48 1.33 7.29
C ALA A 151 -4.48 0.26 6.76
N GLY A 152 -4.65 0.15 5.44
CA GLY A 152 -5.60 -0.76 4.81
C GLY A 152 -7.05 -0.25 4.76
N TRP A 153 -7.31 0.98 5.22
CA TRP A 153 -8.63 1.62 5.07
C TRP A 153 -8.75 2.21 3.67
N PRO A 154 -9.67 1.75 2.82
CA PRO A 154 -9.72 2.19 1.44
C PRO A 154 -10.18 3.65 1.31
N CYS A 155 -9.56 4.38 0.38
CA CYS A 155 -10.12 5.64 -0.12
C CYS A 155 -11.46 5.36 -0.84
N ASP A 156 -12.34 6.35 -0.87
CA ASP A 156 -13.50 6.30 -1.76
C ASP A 156 -13.02 6.52 -3.21
N MET A 157 -12.81 5.39 -3.92
CA MET A 157 -12.17 5.41 -5.22
C MET A 157 -13.08 5.87 -6.36
N ASP A 158 -14.39 5.68 -6.26
CA ASP A 158 -15.31 6.02 -7.36
C ASP A 158 -15.24 7.50 -7.73
N PRO A 159 -15.40 8.47 -6.79
CA PRO A 159 -15.27 9.88 -7.10
C PRO A 159 -13.84 10.30 -7.46
N ILE A 160 -12.80 9.60 -6.94
CA ILE A 160 -11.40 9.84 -7.34
C ILE A 160 -11.19 9.44 -8.80
N MET A 161 -11.70 8.28 -9.21
CA MET A 161 -11.60 7.80 -10.59
C MET A 161 -12.40 8.69 -11.56
N GLU A 162 -13.58 9.17 -11.15
CA GLU A 162 -14.32 10.15 -11.94
C GLU A 162 -13.55 11.48 -12.13
N LEU A 163 -12.84 11.91 -11.10
CA LEU A 163 -11.98 13.09 -11.16
C LEU A 163 -10.79 12.88 -12.10
N ALA A 164 -10.16 11.72 -12.04
CA ALA A 164 -9.00 11.37 -12.86
C ALA A 164 -9.34 11.16 -14.35
N ALA A 165 -10.60 10.91 -14.70
CA ALA A 165 -11.06 10.72 -16.08
C ALA A 165 -11.33 12.04 -16.83
N ARG A 166 -11.24 13.20 -16.17
CA ARG A 166 -11.50 14.55 -16.73
C ARG A 166 -10.23 15.23 -17.19
#